data_c706be37380f039778d69f6dad2beef0
#
_entry.id   c706be37380f039778d69f6dad2beef0
#
_cell.length_a   1.000
_cell.length_b   1.000
_cell.length_c   1.000
_cell.angle_alpha   90.00
_cell.angle_beta   90.00
_cell.angle_gamma   90.00
#
_symmetry.space_group_name_H-M   'P 1'
#
loop_
_entity.id
_entity.type
_entity.pdbx_description
1 polymer ?
#
loop_
_entity_poly.entity_id
_entity_poly.type
_entity_poly.pdbx_seq_one_letter_code
_entity_poly.pdbx_strand_id
1 'polypeptide(L)'
;DMKGLKTICNNALREHRKVHFLPPYRADIKIQIFDLFGIHPNQQKESASMDLIRAVVKMRSVKTQEEIEELERAAVIGYKMHTTAMIIAKPGVTEKYVGGQVSGIASSYGAMVSFPTIFSQHGEIMHGIPSMAVLESGRLALCDAGAETINHYCSDNTRTFPVNGKFTQRQLEIYKVVEECHDAALKYAKPGVKYADVHFAICRILFDRMKELGLAKGDTDAAVAAGAHAMFLPHGLGHMMGMDVHDMESFDQINVGFDEETRPNLEQFGTNCLRMGRRLEEGFVVTDEPGIYFIPALIDEWRAKKHCADFLNFDKLDEYKDFGGIRLEDDILITKDGCRFIGKDLIPYHPKDVEEFIAANRK
;
A
#
# COMPACT_ATOMS: atom_id res chain seq x y z
N ASP A 1 21.63 21.66 -24.36
CA ASP A 1 20.33 22.34 -24.42
C ASP A 1 19.33 21.53 -25.24
N MET A 2 18.06 21.86 -25.21
CA MET A 2 16.98 21.13 -25.92
C MET A 2 17.12 21.17 -27.45
N LYS A 3 17.72 22.21 -28.02
CA LYS A 3 17.98 22.28 -29.46
C LYS A 3 19.04 21.28 -29.88
N GLY A 4 20.09 21.14 -29.09
CA GLY A 4 21.13 20.12 -29.30
C GLY A 4 20.57 18.71 -29.21
N LEU A 5 19.74 18.43 -28.21
CA LEU A 5 19.08 17.13 -28.07
C LEU A 5 18.18 16.82 -29.27
N LYS A 6 17.36 17.77 -29.73
CA LYS A 6 16.52 17.60 -30.91
C LYS A 6 17.33 17.25 -32.17
N THR A 7 18.50 17.91 -32.35
CA THR A 7 19.40 17.60 -33.46
C THR A 7 19.95 16.18 -33.38
N ILE A 8 20.37 15.74 -32.19
CA ILE A 8 20.86 14.36 -31.95
C ILE A 8 19.76 13.34 -32.25
N CYS A 9 18.54 13.57 -31.75
CA CYS A 9 17.39 12.68 -31.98
C CYS A 9 17.05 12.61 -33.48
N ASN A 10 16.99 13.74 -34.16
CA ASN A 10 16.70 13.77 -35.59
C ASN A 10 17.78 13.05 -36.43
N ASN A 11 19.06 13.18 -36.06
CA ASN A 11 20.13 12.46 -36.75
C ASN A 11 20.00 10.95 -36.49
N ALA A 12 19.72 10.53 -35.24
CA ALA A 12 19.50 9.14 -34.93
C ALA A 12 18.35 8.52 -35.77
N LEU A 13 17.22 9.23 -35.88
CA LEU A 13 16.09 8.78 -36.70
C LEU A 13 16.42 8.69 -38.18
N ARG A 14 17.19 9.67 -38.73
CA ARG A 14 17.67 9.65 -40.14
C ARG A 14 18.62 8.49 -40.42
N GLU A 15 19.41 8.10 -39.42
CA GLU A 15 20.33 6.96 -39.48
C GLU A 15 19.63 5.64 -39.18
N HIS A 16 18.29 5.62 -39.04
CA HIS A 16 17.48 4.46 -38.70
C HIS A 16 17.87 3.82 -37.34
N ARG A 17 18.46 4.59 -36.43
CA ARG A 17 18.74 4.15 -35.08
C ARG A 17 17.45 4.14 -34.25
N LYS A 18 17.27 3.11 -33.45
CA LYS A 18 16.15 3.03 -32.50
C LYS A 18 16.39 4.00 -31.35
N VAL A 19 15.41 4.85 -31.07
CA VAL A 19 15.42 5.75 -29.93
C VAL A 19 14.49 5.17 -28.87
N HIS A 20 15.00 5.03 -27.63
CA HIS A 20 14.27 4.46 -26.54
C HIS A 20 13.82 5.55 -25.56
N PHE A 21 12.58 5.48 -25.13
CA PHE A 21 12.03 6.32 -24.06
C PHE A 21 11.04 5.53 -23.20
N LEU A 22 10.85 5.98 -21.98
CA LEU A 22 9.89 5.42 -21.04
C LEU A 22 8.49 6.03 -21.26
N PRO A 23 7.40 5.32 -20.90
CA PRO A 23 6.05 5.86 -21.03
C PRO A 23 5.87 7.12 -20.18
N PRO A 24 5.56 8.28 -20.78
CA PRO A 24 5.40 9.50 -20.02
C PRO A 24 4.02 9.56 -19.38
N TYR A 25 3.94 9.88 -18.09
CA TYR A 25 2.67 10.17 -17.43
C TYR A 25 2.42 11.68 -17.26
N ARG A 26 3.48 12.50 -17.13
CA ARG A 26 3.41 13.96 -16.98
C ARG A 26 3.14 14.65 -18.33
N ALA A 27 2.27 15.67 -18.30
CA ALA A 27 1.91 16.41 -19.51
C ALA A 27 3.08 17.15 -20.16
N ASP A 28 3.99 17.72 -19.36
CA ASP A 28 5.19 18.41 -19.82
C ASP A 28 6.13 17.46 -20.59
N ILE A 29 6.33 16.24 -20.07
CA ILE A 29 7.14 15.21 -20.75
C ILE A 29 6.47 14.74 -22.05
N LYS A 30 5.13 14.59 -22.04
CA LYS A 30 4.39 14.28 -23.28
C LYS A 30 4.61 15.32 -24.38
N ILE A 31 4.61 16.60 -24.01
CA ILE A 31 4.90 17.69 -24.96
C ILE A 31 6.34 17.60 -25.46
N GLN A 32 7.31 17.36 -24.55
CA GLN A 32 8.72 17.22 -24.94
C GLN A 32 8.95 16.05 -25.90
N ILE A 33 8.34 14.89 -25.66
CA ILE A 33 8.44 13.73 -26.57
C ILE A 33 7.81 14.04 -27.92
N PHE A 34 6.67 14.75 -27.94
CA PHE A 34 6.07 15.20 -29.18
C PHE A 34 7.01 16.15 -29.97
N ASP A 35 7.61 17.12 -29.28
CA ASP A 35 8.56 18.08 -29.91
C ASP A 35 9.84 17.41 -30.42
N LEU A 36 10.32 16.36 -29.74
CA LEU A 36 11.53 15.64 -30.11
C LEU A 36 11.33 14.63 -31.23
N PHE A 37 10.22 13.90 -31.21
CA PHE A 37 10.01 12.72 -32.06
C PHE A 37 8.77 12.81 -32.97
N GLY A 38 7.91 13.81 -32.78
CA GLY A 38 6.64 13.91 -33.48
C GLY A 38 5.59 12.89 -33.10
N ILE A 39 5.80 12.14 -32.00
CA ILE A 39 4.87 11.11 -31.53
C ILE A 39 3.74 11.77 -30.75
N HIS A 40 2.50 11.63 -31.25
CA HIS A 40 1.33 12.23 -30.60
C HIS A 40 1.15 11.70 -29.16
N PRO A 41 0.78 12.55 -28.17
CA PRO A 41 0.62 12.15 -26.76
C PRO A 41 -0.19 10.86 -26.52
N ASN A 42 -1.25 10.64 -27.30
CA ASN A 42 -2.09 9.44 -27.20
C ASN A 42 -1.41 8.14 -27.67
N GLN A 43 -0.30 8.23 -28.41
CA GLN A 43 0.46 7.10 -28.95
C GLN A 43 1.75 6.83 -28.18
N GLN A 44 2.14 7.73 -27.28
CA GLN A 44 3.43 7.66 -26.61
C GLN A 44 3.57 6.46 -25.67
N LYS A 45 2.49 6.04 -24.98
CA LYS A 45 2.51 4.86 -24.13
C LYS A 45 2.80 3.59 -24.94
N GLU A 46 2.14 3.43 -26.07
CA GLU A 46 2.30 2.27 -26.97
C GLU A 46 3.66 2.29 -27.72
N SER A 47 4.21 3.49 -27.96
CA SER A 47 5.49 3.67 -28.62
C SER A 47 6.69 3.58 -27.67
N ALA A 48 6.45 3.50 -26.37
CA ALA A 48 7.51 3.38 -25.37
C ALA A 48 8.28 2.07 -25.54
N SER A 49 9.56 2.08 -25.17
CA SER A 49 10.43 0.92 -25.38
C SER A 49 10.27 -0.12 -24.29
N MET A 50 9.72 -1.28 -24.62
CA MET A 50 9.65 -2.42 -23.69
C MET A 50 11.02 -2.90 -23.23
N ASP A 51 12.05 -2.83 -24.09
CA ASP A 51 13.42 -3.21 -23.72
C ASP A 51 13.96 -2.27 -22.63
N LEU A 52 13.71 -0.96 -22.76
CA LEU A 52 14.10 0.02 -21.76
C LEU A 52 13.30 -0.14 -20.47
N ILE A 53 11.97 -0.36 -20.55
CA ILE A 53 11.11 -0.62 -19.39
C ILE A 53 11.66 -1.81 -18.60
N ARG A 54 11.90 -2.95 -19.26
CA ARG A 54 12.43 -4.17 -18.62
C ARG A 54 13.80 -3.95 -17.97
N ALA A 55 14.70 -3.21 -18.66
CA ALA A 55 16.03 -2.89 -18.12
C ALA A 55 15.92 -2.02 -16.86
N VAL A 56 15.07 -0.99 -16.86
CA VAL A 56 14.88 -0.10 -15.71
C VAL A 56 14.18 -0.84 -14.57
N VAL A 57 13.14 -1.62 -14.84
CA VAL A 57 12.46 -2.43 -13.82
C VAL A 57 13.45 -3.40 -13.16
N LYS A 58 14.25 -4.12 -13.93
CA LYS A 58 15.27 -5.02 -13.40
C LYS A 58 16.28 -4.29 -12.50
N MET A 59 16.75 -3.13 -12.93
CA MET A 59 17.74 -2.34 -12.19
C MET A 59 17.18 -1.77 -10.89
N ARG A 60 15.96 -1.15 -10.93
CA ARG A 60 15.36 -0.47 -9.78
C ARG A 60 14.71 -1.43 -8.78
N SER A 61 14.37 -2.66 -9.19
CA SER A 61 13.73 -3.63 -8.29
C SER A 61 14.68 -4.08 -7.19
N VAL A 62 15.97 -4.31 -7.50
CA VAL A 62 16.99 -4.71 -6.53
C VAL A 62 17.69 -3.46 -6.03
N LYS A 63 17.45 -3.09 -4.78
CA LYS A 63 18.01 -1.89 -4.15
C LYS A 63 19.48 -2.09 -3.81
N THR A 64 20.30 -1.08 -4.10
CA THR A 64 21.68 -1.00 -3.60
C THR A 64 21.69 -0.65 -2.12
N GLN A 65 22.86 -0.75 -1.48
CA GLN A 65 23.00 -0.39 -0.07
C GLN A 65 22.69 1.11 0.16
N GLU A 66 23.11 1.98 -0.76
CA GLU A 66 22.86 3.42 -0.69
C GLU A 66 21.37 3.75 -0.82
N GLU A 67 20.65 3.02 -1.68
CA GLU A 67 19.19 3.15 -1.82
C GLU A 67 18.46 2.68 -0.54
N ILE A 68 18.92 1.58 0.06
CA ILE A 68 18.38 1.09 1.33
C ILE A 68 18.60 2.14 2.44
N GLU A 69 19.76 2.78 2.51
CA GLU A 69 20.03 3.84 3.48
C GLU A 69 19.12 5.06 3.30
N GLU A 70 18.75 5.41 2.07
CA GLU A 70 17.77 6.48 1.81
C GLU A 70 16.36 6.08 2.24
N LEU A 71 15.93 4.84 1.97
CA LEU A 71 14.66 4.30 2.46
C LEU A 71 14.60 4.27 3.99
N GLU A 72 15.70 3.89 4.66
CA GLU A 72 15.81 3.96 6.12
C GLU A 72 15.66 5.42 6.66
N ARG A 73 16.19 6.41 5.93
CA ARG A 73 15.98 7.83 6.28
C ARG A 73 14.52 8.26 6.14
N ALA A 74 13.86 7.82 5.06
CA ALA A 74 12.43 8.07 4.87
C ALA A 74 11.60 7.44 6.00
N ALA A 75 11.91 6.19 6.39
CA ALA A 75 11.24 5.48 7.46
C ALA A 75 11.40 6.15 8.83
N VAL A 76 12.55 6.77 9.13
CA VAL A 76 12.74 7.58 10.36
C VAL A 76 11.74 8.75 10.41
N ILE A 77 11.49 9.40 9.27
CA ILE A 77 10.51 10.49 9.19
C ILE A 77 9.09 9.91 9.32
N GLY A 78 8.78 8.80 8.63
CA GLY A 78 7.53 8.06 8.75
C GLY A 78 7.19 7.68 10.20
N TYR A 79 8.18 7.17 10.94
CA TYR A 79 8.03 6.90 12.38
C TYR A 79 7.57 8.16 13.15
N LYS A 80 8.16 9.33 12.87
CA LYS A 80 7.77 10.60 13.52
C LYS A 80 6.37 11.03 13.11
N MET A 81 5.99 10.83 11.87
CA MET A 81 4.65 11.12 11.38
C MET A 81 3.60 10.30 12.14
N HIS A 82 3.76 8.99 12.20
CA HIS A 82 2.81 8.08 12.85
C HIS A 82 2.76 8.25 14.38
N THR A 83 3.89 8.35 15.03
CA THR A 83 3.94 8.59 16.48
C THR A 83 3.32 9.93 16.86
N THR A 84 3.49 10.96 16.04
CA THR A 84 2.79 12.24 16.20
C THR A 84 1.28 12.06 16.08
N ALA A 85 0.79 11.35 15.04
CA ALA A 85 -0.63 11.06 14.90
C ALA A 85 -1.21 10.36 16.12
N MET A 86 -0.52 9.34 16.63
CA MET A 86 -0.94 8.60 17.84
C MET A 86 -1.04 9.50 19.07
N ILE A 87 -0.17 10.50 19.19
CA ILE A 87 -0.14 11.43 20.35
C ILE A 87 -1.28 12.45 20.26
N ILE A 88 -1.50 13.06 19.10
CA ILE A 88 -2.41 14.21 18.98
C ILE A 88 -3.86 13.85 18.64
N ALA A 89 -4.10 12.65 18.06
CA ALA A 89 -5.43 12.22 17.70
C ALA A 89 -6.22 11.79 18.94
N LYS A 90 -7.04 12.69 19.46
CA LYS A 90 -7.89 12.46 20.64
C LYS A 90 -9.30 12.98 20.40
N PRO A 91 -10.32 12.54 21.18
CA PRO A 91 -11.67 13.03 21.04
C PRO A 91 -11.74 14.55 21.04
N GLY A 92 -12.54 15.13 20.13
CA GLY A 92 -12.70 16.57 19.98
C GLY A 92 -11.72 17.26 19.02
N VAL A 93 -10.67 16.56 18.55
CA VAL A 93 -9.75 17.06 17.51
C VAL A 93 -10.31 16.68 16.13
N THR A 94 -10.09 17.52 15.11
CA THR A 94 -10.53 17.23 13.75
C THR A 94 -9.51 16.35 13.01
N GLU A 95 -9.99 15.51 12.09
CA GLU A 95 -9.11 14.74 11.19
C GLU A 95 -8.15 15.66 10.44
N LYS A 96 -8.66 16.82 9.97
CA LYS A 96 -7.86 17.82 9.23
C LYS A 96 -6.67 18.35 10.03
N TYR A 97 -6.87 18.58 11.35
CA TYR A 97 -5.79 19.01 12.22
C TYR A 97 -4.70 17.94 12.32
N VAL A 98 -5.10 16.68 12.57
CA VAL A 98 -4.13 15.57 12.69
C VAL A 98 -3.38 15.37 11.37
N GLY A 99 -4.08 15.23 10.24
CA GLY A 99 -3.44 15.06 8.94
C GLY A 99 -2.51 16.21 8.55
N GLY A 100 -2.89 17.45 8.89
CA GLY A 100 -2.04 18.63 8.69
C GLY A 100 -0.75 18.60 9.52
N GLN A 101 -0.83 18.17 10.79
CA GLN A 101 0.36 18.00 11.63
C GLN A 101 1.26 16.88 11.13
N VAL A 102 0.69 15.73 10.75
CA VAL A 102 1.42 14.60 10.19
C VAL A 102 2.19 15.01 8.92
N SER A 103 1.52 15.69 7.98
CA SER A 103 2.19 16.20 6.77
C SER A 103 3.25 17.26 7.11
N GLY A 104 3.03 18.08 8.13
CA GLY A 104 3.97 19.09 8.62
C GLY A 104 5.26 18.49 9.18
N ILE A 105 5.22 17.27 9.74
CA ILE A 105 6.40 16.55 10.21
C ILE A 105 7.35 16.28 9.02
N ALA A 106 6.87 15.73 7.90
CA ALA A 106 7.73 15.53 6.72
C ALA A 106 8.44 16.82 6.31
N SER A 107 7.71 17.92 6.20
CA SER A 107 8.27 19.24 5.85
C SER A 107 9.29 19.76 6.87
N SER A 108 9.09 19.49 8.17
CA SER A 108 10.02 19.91 9.22
C SER A 108 11.38 19.22 9.17
N TYR A 109 11.43 18.04 8.53
CA TYR A 109 12.67 17.30 8.25
C TYR A 109 13.27 17.60 6.86
N GLY A 110 12.73 18.58 6.13
CA GLY A 110 13.18 18.95 4.78
C GLY A 110 12.76 17.93 3.72
N ALA A 111 11.80 17.08 4.04
CA ALA A 111 11.20 16.09 3.17
C ALA A 111 9.84 16.55 2.62
N MET A 112 9.28 15.83 1.67
CA MET A 112 7.89 15.95 1.26
C MET A 112 7.09 14.75 1.80
N VAL A 113 5.78 14.79 1.70
CA VAL A 113 4.97 13.58 1.86
C VAL A 113 5.11 12.72 0.61
N SER A 114 5.27 11.40 0.76
CA SER A 114 5.37 10.46 -0.38
C SER A 114 4.06 10.36 -1.15
N PHE A 115 2.94 10.62 -0.48
CA PHE A 115 1.59 10.74 -1.03
C PHE A 115 0.73 11.62 -0.12
N PRO A 116 -0.44 12.11 -0.58
CA PRO A 116 -1.35 12.85 0.28
C PRO A 116 -1.74 12.04 1.52
N THR A 117 -1.41 12.55 2.71
CA THR A 117 -1.69 11.87 3.98
C THR A 117 -3.15 11.45 4.08
N ILE A 118 -3.40 10.17 4.34
CA ILE A 118 -4.69 9.58 4.63
C ILE A 118 -4.85 9.55 6.15
N PHE A 119 -5.94 10.14 6.64
CA PHE A 119 -6.26 10.09 8.07
C PHE A 119 -7.77 10.17 8.26
N SER A 120 -8.38 9.13 8.79
CA SER A 120 -9.83 9.10 9.04
C SER A 120 -10.21 8.13 10.15
N GLN A 121 -11.28 8.46 10.89
CA GLN A 121 -11.99 7.51 11.76
C GLN A 121 -12.96 6.59 10.99
N HIS A 122 -13.05 6.76 9.68
CA HIS A 122 -13.76 5.92 8.73
C HIS A 122 -12.75 5.10 7.91
N GLY A 123 -12.06 4.16 8.58
CA GLY A 123 -11.03 3.34 7.95
C GLY A 123 -11.55 2.46 6.80
N GLU A 124 -12.86 2.24 6.71
CA GLU A 124 -13.50 1.56 5.59
C GLU A 124 -13.44 2.35 4.27
N ILE A 125 -13.13 3.64 4.35
CA ILE A 125 -12.85 4.51 3.19
C ILE A 125 -11.34 4.49 2.90
N MET A 126 -10.74 3.39 2.69
CA MET A 126 -9.31 3.10 2.55
C MET A 126 -8.39 4.29 2.19
N HIS A 127 -8.85 5.27 1.41
CA HIS A 127 -8.16 6.51 1.03
C HIS A 127 -8.87 7.75 1.60
N GLY A 128 -9.20 7.74 2.88
CA GLY A 128 -9.90 8.82 3.57
C GLY A 128 -9.06 10.10 3.67
N ILE A 129 -9.39 11.11 2.85
CA ILE A 129 -8.74 12.43 2.94
C ILE A 129 -9.16 13.10 4.25
N PRO A 130 -8.21 13.62 5.06
CA PRO A 130 -8.51 14.28 6.33
C PRO A 130 -9.55 15.38 6.17
N SER A 131 -10.68 15.25 6.85
CA SER A 131 -11.83 16.14 6.79
C SER A 131 -11.97 17.02 8.04
N MET A 132 -12.97 17.89 8.09
CA MET A 132 -13.32 18.66 9.29
C MET A 132 -14.12 17.83 10.31
N ALA A 133 -14.34 16.54 10.07
CA ALA A 133 -14.97 15.64 11.02
C ALA A 133 -14.19 15.61 12.33
N VAL A 134 -14.93 15.62 13.44
CA VAL A 134 -14.36 15.59 14.78
C VAL A 134 -14.18 14.15 15.20
N LEU A 135 -13.00 13.80 15.69
CA LEU A 135 -12.70 12.48 16.20
C LEU A 135 -13.54 12.15 17.44
N GLU A 136 -14.14 10.98 17.45
CA GLU A 136 -15.06 10.51 18.47
C GLU A 136 -14.44 9.44 19.37
N SER A 137 -14.78 9.48 20.66
CA SER A 137 -14.41 8.42 21.60
C SER A 137 -15.03 7.10 21.20
N GLY A 138 -14.28 6.01 21.30
CA GLY A 138 -14.74 4.68 20.90
C GLY A 138 -14.53 4.33 19.43
N ARG A 139 -14.09 5.30 18.59
CA ARG A 139 -13.68 5.04 17.20
C ARG A 139 -12.20 4.66 17.11
N LEU A 140 -11.86 3.99 16.02
CA LEU A 140 -10.49 3.83 15.56
C LEU A 140 -10.15 4.98 14.61
N ALA A 141 -8.88 5.36 14.56
CA ALA A 141 -8.33 6.24 13.53
C ALA A 141 -7.29 5.46 12.71
N LEU A 142 -7.48 5.41 11.41
CA LEU A 142 -6.53 4.89 10.45
C LEU A 142 -5.70 6.07 9.95
N CYS A 143 -4.39 5.97 10.12
CA CYS A 143 -3.38 6.88 9.60
C CYS A 143 -2.51 6.14 8.60
N ASP A 144 -2.46 6.63 7.37
CA ASP A 144 -1.62 6.11 6.30
C ASP A 144 -0.82 7.29 5.74
N ALA A 145 0.50 7.24 5.92
CA ALA A 145 1.38 8.35 5.66
C ALA A 145 2.83 7.90 5.50
N GLY A 146 3.54 8.58 4.63
CA GLY A 146 4.96 8.38 4.41
C GLY A 146 5.66 9.66 4.01
N ALA A 147 6.98 9.62 3.99
CA ALA A 147 7.84 10.72 3.62
C ALA A 147 8.68 10.40 2.38
N GLU A 148 8.88 11.40 1.53
CA GLU A 148 9.82 11.37 0.41
C GLU A 148 11.03 12.23 0.77
N THR A 149 12.22 11.61 0.82
CA THR A 149 13.47 12.31 1.12
C THR A 149 13.86 13.28 -0.02
N ILE A 150 14.85 14.15 0.22
CA ILE A 150 15.38 15.04 -0.81
C ILE A 150 15.98 14.28 -2.01
N ASN A 151 16.35 13.02 -1.81
CA ASN A 151 16.86 12.13 -2.85
C ASN A 151 15.74 11.29 -3.50
N HIS A 152 14.48 11.64 -3.23
CA HIS A 152 13.29 11.03 -3.80
C HIS A 152 13.05 9.56 -3.41
N TYR A 153 13.53 9.09 -2.27
CA TYR A 153 13.18 7.78 -1.73
C TYR A 153 12.04 7.90 -0.73
N CYS A 154 11.06 7.01 -0.84
CA CYS A 154 9.81 7.07 -0.13
C CYS A 154 9.75 6.09 1.06
N SER A 155 8.93 6.39 2.06
CA SER A 155 8.39 5.41 3.01
C SER A 155 6.88 5.35 2.87
N ASP A 156 6.30 4.22 3.27
CA ASP A 156 4.88 3.95 3.27
C ASP A 156 4.50 3.13 4.51
N ASN A 157 3.65 3.70 5.35
CA ASN A 157 3.23 3.01 6.56
C ASN A 157 1.76 3.31 6.86
N THR A 158 1.05 2.32 7.36
CA THR A 158 -0.28 2.51 7.94
C THR A 158 -0.31 2.01 9.38
N ARG A 159 -0.96 2.78 10.25
CA ARG A 159 -1.32 2.38 11.60
C ARG A 159 -2.78 2.71 11.88
N THR A 160 -3.46 1.76 12.50
CA THR A 160 -4.80 1.98 13.05
C THR A 160 -4.74 1.92 14.57
N PHE A 161 -5.29 2.91 15.24
CA PHE A 161 -5.21 3.03 16.69
C PHE A 161 -6.48 3.66 17.29
N PRO A 162 -6.79 3.39 18.58
CA PRO A 162 -8.01 3.91 19.21
C PRO A 162 -7.90 5.40 19.51
N VAL A 163 -8.91 6.18 19.09
CA VAL A 163 -8.97 7.64 19.28
C VAL A 163 -8.88 8.00 20.76
N ASN A 164 -9.52 7.25 21.63
CA ASN A 164 -9.48 7.45 23.10
C ASN A 164 -8.32 6.75 23.81
N GLY A 165 -7.39 6.11 23.06
CA GLY A 165 -6.19 5.47 23.60
C GLY A 165 -6.38 4.06 24.13
N LYS A 166 -7.58 3.49 24.05
CA LYS A 166 -7.89 2.12 24.47
C LYS A 166 -8.78 1.43 23.44
N PHE A 167 -8.38 0.23 23.02
CA PHE A 167 -9.19 -0.62 22.18
C PHE A 167 -10.39 -1.18 22.97
N THR A 168 -11.54 -1.28 22.30
CA THR A 168 -12.65 -2.11 22.79
C THR A 168 -12.37 -3.58 22.48
N GLN A 169 -13.08 -4.49 23.17
CA GLN A 169 -12.93 -5.94 22.91
C GLN A 169 -13.21 -6.28 21.44
N ARG A 170 -14.26 -5.71 20.85
CA ARG A 170 -14.62 -5.91 19.44
C ARG A 170 -13.53 -5.42 18.48
N GLN A 171 -12.89 -4.29 18.80
CA GLN A 171 -11.77 -3.78 18.01
C GLN A 171 -10.54 -4.68 18.12
N LEU A 172 -10.23 -5.18 19.33
CA LEU A 172 -9.12 -6.11 19.55
C LEU A 172 -9.29 -7.43 18.79
N GLU A 173 -10.51 -7.96 18.70
CA GLU A 173 -10.80 -9.20 17.96
C GLU A 173 -10.43 -9.06 16.47
N ILE A 174 -10.82 -7.98 15.83
CA ILE A 174 -10.49 -7.71 14.41
C ILE A 174 -9.02 -7.30 14.26
N TYR A 175 -8.51 -6.45 15.16
CA TYR A 175 -7.13 -5.98 15.09
C TYR A 175 -6.12 -7.14 15.16
N LYS A 176 -6.34 -8.11 16.04
CA LYS A 176 -5.50 -9.30 16.16
C LYS A 176 -5.47 -10.16 14.91
N VAL A 177 -6.54 -10.16 14.12
CA VAL A 177 -6.53 -10.86 12.83
C VAL A 177 -5.63 -10.13 11.84
N VAL A 178 -5.70 -8.81 11.79
CA VAL A 178 -4.81 -8.01 10.92
C VAL A 178 -3.35 -8.14 11.37
N GLU A 179 -3.09 -8.09 12.68
CA GLU A 179 -1.77 -8.31 13.27
C GLU A 179 -1.22 -9.71 12.91
N GLU A 180 -2.03 -10.76 13.04
CA GLU A 180 -1.64 -12.12 12.65
C GLU A 180 -1.32 -12.22 11.15
N CYS A 181 -2.07 -11.53 10.31
CA CYS A 181 -1.82 -11.46 8.86
C CYS A 181 -0.49 -10.76 8.56
N HIS A 182 -0.24 -9.63 9.19
CA HIS A 182 1.00 -8.86 9.05
C HIS A 182 2.22 -9.69 9.50
N ASP A 183 2.17 -10.30 10.69
CA ASP A 183 3.26 -11.15 11.19
C ASP A 183 3.48 -12.40 10.31
N ALA A 184 2.41 -12.95 9.73
CA ALA A 184 2.50 -14.09 8.84
C ALA A 184 3.13 -13.72 7.49
N ALA A 185 2.84 -12.54 6.95
CA ALA A 185 3.46 -12.06 5.72
C ALA A 185 4.98 -11.92 5.88
N LEU A 186 5.44 -11.32 6.99
CA LEU A 186 6.86 -11.25 7.34
C LEU A 186 7.53 -12.62 7.41
N LYS A 187 6.84 -13.62 7.94
CA LYS A 187 7.34 -14.99 8.04
C LYS A 187 7.43 -15.69 6.68
N TYR A 188 6.53 -15.37 5.75
CA TYR A 188 6.44 -16.02 4.45
C TYR A 188 7.26 -15.32 3.36
N ALA A 189 7.45 -14.01 3.48
CA ALA A 189 8.21 -13.22 2.51
C ALA A 189 9.71 -13.53 2.57
N LYS A 190 10.21 -14.19 1.53
CA LYS A 190 11.63 -14.53 1.38
C LYS A 190 11.97 -14.76 -0.08
N PRO A 191 13.26 -14.73 -0.47
CA PRO A 191 13.67 -14.97 -1.85
C PRO A 191 13.10 -16.27 -2.42
N GLY A 192 12.65 -16.22 -3.67
CA GLY A 192 12.10 -17.36 -4.40
C GLY A 192 10.60 -17.64 -4.18
N VAL A 193 9.97 -17.05 -3.15
CA VAL A 193 8.54 -17.15 -2.94
C VAL A 193 7.81 -16.12 -3.83
N LYS A 194 6.72 -16.51 -4.47
CA LYS A 194 5.85 -15.57 -5.20
C LYS A 194 5.06 -14.72 -4.19
N TYR A 195 5.07 -13.41 -4.37
CA TYR A 195 4.34 -12.54 -3.43
C TYR A 195 2.82 -12.72 -3.53
N ALA A 196 2.32 -13.17 -4.69
CA ALA A 196 0.93 -13.61 -4.83
C ALA A 196 0.60 -14.81 -3.91
N ASP A 197 1.53 -15.76 -3.73
CA ASP A 197 1.32 -16.90 -2.82
C ASP A 197 1.27 -16.45 -1.37
N VAL A 198 2.08 -15.45 -1.00
CA VAL A 198 2.01 -14.81 0.32
C VAL A 198 0.64 -14.15 0.50
N HIS A 199 0.19 -13.33 -0.46
CA HIS A 199 -1.12 -12.71 -0.43
C HIS A 199 -2.25 -13.73 -0.21
N PHE A 200 -2.29 -14.81 -0.99
CA PHE A 200 -3.33 -15.82 -0.83
C PHE A 200 -3.22 -16.63 0.48
N ALA A 201 -2.01 -16.79 1.02
CA ALA A 201 -1.85 -17.38 2.35
C ALA A 201 -2.45 -16.47 3.43
N ILE A 202 -2.23 -15.15 3.33
CA ILE A 202 -2.85 -14.16 4.22
C ILE A 202 -4.38 -14.15 4.06
N CYS A 203 -4.91 -14.21 2.83
CA CYS A 203 -6.35 -14.32 2.60
C CYS A 203 -6.98 -15.54 3.29
N ARG A 204 -6.27 -16.68 3.34
CA ARG A 204 -6.74 -17.89 4.05
C ARG A 204 -6.75 -17.69 5.56
N ILE A 205 -5.69 -17.15 6.13
CA ILE A 205 -5.62 -16.84 7.56
C ILE A 205 -6.77 -15.90 7.94
N LEU A 206 -6.90 -14.79 7.23
CA LEU A 206 -7.96 -13.82 7.43
C LEU A 206 -9.34 -14.50 7.37
N PHE A 207 -9.59 -15.28 6.32
CA PHE A 207 -10.90 -15.91 6.13
C PHE A 207 -11.22 -16.94 7.22
N ASP A 208 -10.25 -17.73 7.67
CA ASP A 208 -10.43 -18.67 8.78
C ASP A 208 -10.77 -17.93 10.08
N ARG A 209 -10.11 -16.82 10.39
CA ARG A 209 -10.44 -16.00 11.56
C ARG A 209 -11.82 -15.35 11.44
N MET A 210 -12.23 -14.92 10.23
CA MET A 210 -13.60 -14.43 10.00
C MET A 210 -14.65 -15.55 10.22
N LYS A 211 -14.33 -16.80 9.92
CA LYS A 211 -15.20 -17.95 10.25
C LYS A 211 -15.32 -18.15 11.76
N GLU A 212 -14.22 -18.08 12.50
CA GLU A 212 -14.23 -18.19 13.97
C GLU A 212 -15.08 -17.09 14.63
N LEU A 213 -15.10 -15.89 14.05
CA LEU A 213 -15.94 -14.78 14.48
C LEU A 213 -17.41 -14.87 13.98
N GLY A 214 -17.72 -15.90 13.17
CA GLY A 214 -19.06 -16.11 12.61
C GLY A 214 -19.42 -15.17 11.46
N LEU A 215 -18.47 -14.40 10.94
CA LEU A 215 -18.64 -13.47 9.81
C LEU A 215 -18.56 -14.17 8.45
N ALA A 216 -17.87 -15.30 8.40
CA ALA A 216 -17.72 -16.14 7.24
C ALA A 216 -18.07 -17.60 7.57
N LYS A 217 -18.17 -18.46 6.55
CA LYS A 217 -18.52 -19.87 6.65
C LYS A 217 -17.96 -20.67 5.47
N GLY A 218 -18.13 -21.98 5.51
CA GLY A 218 -17.75 -22.87 4.40
C GLY A 218 -16.28 -23.24 4.36
N ASP A 219 -15.85 -23.82 3.24
CA ASP A 219 -14.46 -24.20 3.01
C ASP A 219 -13.61 -23.00 2.65
N THR A 220 -12.48 -22.84 3.30
CA THR A 220 -11.61 -21.66 3.16
C THR A 220 -10.94 -21.60 1.79
N ASP A 221 -10.44 -22.72 1.27
CA ASP A 221 -9.79 -22.71 -0.05
C ASP A 221 -10.79 -22.42 -1.16
N ALA A 222 -11.98 -23.00 -1.10
CA ALA A 222 -13.06 -22.72 -2.03
C ALA A 222 -13.51 -21.24 -1.96
N ALA A 223 -13.61 -20.68 -0.74
CA ALA A 223 -13.99 -19.29 -0.53
C ALA A 223 -12.94 -18.32 -1.11
N VAL A 224 -11.66 -18.56 -0.84
CA VAL A 224 -10.56 -17.73 -1.38
C VAL A 224 -10.49 -17.84 -2.90
N ALA A 225 -10.66 -19.05 -3.46
CA ALA A 225 -10.71 -19.24 -4.90
C ALA A 225 -11.90 -18.51 -5.55
N ALA A 226 -13.05 -18.43 -4.86
CA ALA A 226 -14.21 -17.68 -5.30
C ALA A 226 -14.10 -16.16 -5.10
N GLY A 227 -13.06 -15.67 -4.43
CA GLY A 227 -12.86 -14.26 -4.13
C GLY A 227 -13.63 -13.74 -2.90
N ALA A 228 -14.20 -14.63 -2.06
CA ALA A 228 -14.98 -14.23 -0.88
C ALA A 228 -14.17 -13.45 0.16
N HIS A 229 -12.85 -13.63 0.21
CA HIS A 229 -11.94 -12.87 1.06
C HIS A 229 -11.98 -11.36 0.78
N ALA A 230 -12.28 -10.98 -0.46
CA ALA A 230 -12.32 -9.56 -0.87
C ALA A 230 -13.50 -8.77 -0.24
N MET A 231 -14.46 -9.44 0.41
CA MET A 231 -15.43 -8.77 1.29
C MET A 231 -14.73 -8.02 2.44
N PHE A 232 -13.59 -8.53 2.89
CA PHE A 232 -12.82 -8.00 4.03
C PHE A 232 -11.53 -7.31 3.60
N LEU A 233 -10.81 -7.90 2.64
CA LEU A 233 -9.54 -7.39 2.08
C LEU A 233 -9.70 -7.20 0.56
N PRO A 234 -10.20 -6.03 0.10
CA PRO A 234 -10.50 -5.78 -1.31
C PRO A 234 -9.29 -5.28 -2.13
N HIS A 235 -8.08 -5.40 -1.63
CA HIS A 235 -6.84 -4.96 -2.28
C HIS A 235 -5.71 -6.00 -2.16
N GLY A 236 -4.57 -5.74 -2.80
CA GLY A 236 -3.38 -6.57 -2.70
C GLY A 236 -2.67 -6.47 -1.36
N LEU A 237 -1.77 -7.40 -1.07
CA LEU A 237 -0.95 -7.37 0.14
C LEU A 237 0.14 -6.31 0.11
N GLY A 238 0.52 -5.82 -1.08
CA GLY A 238 1.53 -4.78 -1.18
C GLY A 238 2.01 -4.53 -2.61
N HIS A 239 2.97 -3.63 -2.72
CA HIS A 239 3.57 -3.14 -3.96
C HIS A 239 5.07 -2.91 -3.80
N MET A 240 5.78 -2.71 -4.92
CA MET A 240 7.18 -2.30 -4.89
C MET A 240 7.31 -0.89 -4.32
N MET A 241 8.35 -0.69 -3.50
CA MET A 241 8.76 0.59 -2.92
C MET A 241 10.11 1.05 -3.45
N GLY A 242 10.34 2.35 -3.50
CA GLY A 242 11.63 2.91 -3.92
C GLY A 242 11.62 4.42 -4.07
N MET A 243 11.99 4.89 -5.25
CA MET A 243 11.96 6.33 -5.60
C MET A 243 10.54 6.87 -5.82
N ASP A 244 9.59 5.99 -6.06
CA ASP A 244 8.16 6.31 -6.01
C ASP A 244 7.52 5.41 -4.93
N VAL A 245 6.45 5.87 -4.30
CA VAL A 245 5.72 5.08 -3.30
C VAL A 245 5.16 3.80 -3.92
N HIS A 246 4.47 3.90 -5.05
CA HIS A 246 4.20 2.78 -5.95
C HIS A 246 5.31 2.73 -7.00
N ASP A 247 6.42 2.06 -6.67
CA ASP A 247 7.63 2.16 -7.47
C ASP A 247 7.42 1.69 -8.90
N MET A 248 7.79 2.55 -9.85
CA MET A 248 7.71 2.29 -11.31
C MET A 248 6.28 2.05 -11.85
N GLU A 249 5.22 2.40 -11.13
CA GLU A 249 3.82 2.14 -11.55
C GLU A 249 3.50 2.71 -12.95
N SER A 250 4.14 3.82 -13.33
CA SER A 250 3.99 4.44 -14.66
C SER A 250 4.43 3.54 -15.82
N PHE A 251 5.19 2.48 -15.55
CA PHE A 251 5.63 1.49 -16.56
C PHE A 251 4.63 0.35 -16.76
N ASP A 252 3.48 0.42 -16.12
CA ASP A 252 2.46 -0.59 -15.99
C ASP A 252 2.80 -1.68 -14.97
N GLN A 253 1.88 -1.96 -14.04
CA GLN A 253 2.04 -2.95 -12.97
C GLN A 253 2.38 -4.34 -13.48
N ILE A 254 1.87 -4.72 -14.67
CA ILE A 254 2.19 -6.01 -15.32
C ILE A 254 3.70 -6.15 -15.55
N ASN A 255 4.38 -5.05 -15.85
CA ASN A 255 5.83 -5.06 -16.09
C ASN A 255 6.65 -4.98 -14.81
N VAL A 256 6.09 -4.48 -13.73
CA VAL A 256 6.77 -4.25 -12.45
C VAL A 256 6.56 -5.40 -11.47
N GLY A 257 5.31 -5.71 -11.20
CA GLY A 257 4.93 -6.67 -10.15
C GLY A 257 4.64 -8.08 -10.66
N PHE A 258 4.71 -8.33 -11.97
CA PHE A 258 4.39 -9.61 -12.57
C PHE A 258 5.45 -10.04 -13.58
N ASP A 259 5.41 -11.31 -13.97
CA ASP A 259 6.32 -11.93 -14.92
C ASP A 259 5.62 -13.02 -15.75
N GLU A 260 6.39 -13.86 -16.44
CA GLU A 260 5.83 -14.96 -17.25
C GLU A 260 5.21 -16.07 -16.38
N GLU A 261 5.69 -16.25 -15.14
CA GLU A 261 5.20 -17.28 -14.21
C GLU A 261 4.00 -16.84 -13.39
N THR A 262 3.81 -15.53 -13.22
CA THR A 262 2.77 -14.94 -12.38
C THR A 262 2.03 -13.87 -13.17
N ARG A 263 0.76 -14.11 -13.47
CA ARG A 263 -0.10 -13.19 -14.20
C ARG A 263 -1.17 -12.63 -13.26
N PRO A 264 -1.55 -11.35 -13.39
CA PRO A 264 -2.65 -10.79 -12.61
C PRO A 264 -3.98 -11.42 -13.06
N ASN A 265 -4.88 -11.68 -12.09
CA ASN A 265 -6.27 -11.97 -12.39
C ASN A 265 -7.04 -10.65 -12.47
N LEU A 266 -7.33 -10.19 -13.67
CA LEU A 266 -7.99 -8.90 -13.90
C LEU A 266 -9.52 -8.93 -13.76
N GLU A 267 -10.12 -10.12 -13.61
CA GLU A 267 -11.57 -10.30 -13.57
C GLU A 267 -12.12 -10.39 -12.13
N GLN A 268 -11.37 -11.00 -11.22
CA GLN A 268 -11.82 -11.22 -9.85
C GLN A 268 -11.64 -9.97 -9.00
N PHE A 269 -12.74 -9.48 -8.42
CA PHE A 269 -12.71 -8.35 -7.47
C PHE A 269 -11.75 -8.62 -6.30
N GLY A 270 -11.01 -7.61 -5.88
CA GLY A 270 -9.94 -7.70 -4.87
C GLY A 270 -8.63 -8.20 -5.45
N THR A 271 -8.63 -9.38 -6.10
CA THR A 271 -7.43 -9.95 -6.74
C THR A 271 -6.96 -9.12 -7.94
N ASN A 272 -7.86 -8.47 -8.66
CA ASN A 272 -7.53 -7.58 -9.79
C ASN A 272 -6.77 -6.31 -9.36
N CYS A 273 -6.73 -6.03 -8.08
CA CYS A 273 -5.99 -4.90 -7.49
C CYS A 273 -4.57 -5.28 -7.02
N LEU A 274 -4.13 -6.55 -7.19
CA LEU A 274 -2.77 -6.94 -6.85
C LEU A 274 -1.78 -6.15 -7.70
N ARG A 275 -0.81 -5.52 -7.03
CA ARG A 275 0.28 -4.77 -7.65
C ARG A 275 1.58 -5.56 -7.73
N MET A 276 1.77 -6.52 -6.81
CA MET A 276 2.96 -7.36 -6.72
C MET A 276 2.57 -8.83 -6.59
N GLY A 277 3.05 -9.66 -7.51
CA GLY A 277 2.76 -11.10 -7.51
C GLY A 277 3.97 -11.96 -7.84
N ARG A 278 5.00 -11.42 -8.52
CA ARG A 278 6.17 -12.18 -8.95
C ARG A 278 7.03 -12.68 -7.79
N ARG A 279 8.02 -13.50 -8.11
CA ARG A 279 8.97 -14.00 -7.11
C ARG A 279 9.74 -12.86 -6.47
N LEU A 280 9.84 -12.92 -5.14
CA LEU A 280 10.70 -12.04 -4.36
C LEU A 280 12.18 -12.39 -4.59
N GLU A 281 13.00 -11.36 -4.71
CA GLU A 281 14.45 -11.46 -4.83
C GLU A 281 15.13 -10.68 -3.70
N GLU A 282 16.30 -11.09 -3.27
CA GLU A 282 17.12 -10.33 -2.33
C GLU A 282 17.33 -8.90 -2.84
N GLY A 283 17.14 -7.91 -1.99
CA GLY A 283 17.24 -6.49 -2.33
C GLY A 283 15.92 -5.86 -2.81
N PHE A 284 14.82 -6.63 -2.96
CA PHE A 284 13.51 -6.02 -3.18
C PHE A 284 13.03 -5.33 -1.92
N VAL A 285 12.37 -4.19 -2.09
CA VAL A 285 11.60 -3.54 -1.03
C VAL A 285 10.14 -3.50 -1.49
N VAL A 286 9.26 -4.03 -0.66
CA VAL A 286 7.82 -4.07 -0.91
C VAL A 286 7.07 -3.67 0.34
N THR A 287 5.83 -3.20 0.21
CA THR A 287 4.94 -3.02 1.35
C THR A 287 4.35 -4.35 1.78
N ASP A 288 4.01 -4.47 3.07
CA ASP A 288 3.18 -5.50 3.68
C ASP A 288 2.03 -4.80 4.40
N GLU A 289 0.83 -4.82 3.78
CA GLU A 289 -0.29 -3.95 4.14
C GLU A 289 -1.64 -4.70 4.31
N PRO A 290 -1.70 -5.80 5.09
CA PRO A 290 -2.97 -6.46 5.31
C PRO A 290 -3.96 -5.53 6.02
N GLY A 291 -5.24 -5.66 5.65
CA GLY A 291 -6.33 -4.89 6.26
C GLY A 291 -7.64 -5.65 6.28
N ILE A 292 -8.53 -5.21 7.16
CA ILE A 292 -9.92 -5.66 7.24
C ILE A 292 -10.83 -4.45 7.27
N TYR A 293 -11.76 -4.42 6.33
CA TYR A 293 -12.68 -3.30 6.17
C TYR A 293 -14.12 -3.81 6.13
N PHE A 294 -15.00 -3.13 6.86
CA PHE A 294 -16.43 -3.39 6.81
C PHE A 294 -17.10 -2.26 6.03
N ILE A 295 -17.18 -2.43 4.71
CA ILE A 295 -17.69 -1.41 3.79
C ILE A 295 -19.22 -1.62 3.61
N PRO A 296 -20.09 -0.74 4.18
CA PRO A 296 -21.54 -0.95 4.16
C PRO A 296 -22.12 -1.15 2.76
N ALA A 297 -21.69 -0.32 1.81
CA ALA A 297 -22.15 -0.41 0.43
C ALA A 297 -21.78 -1.75 -0.24
N LEU A 298 -20.58 -2.27 0.01
CA LEU A 298 -20.12 -3.57 -0.51
C LEU A 298 -20.92 -4.73 0.10
N ILE A 299 -21.15 -4.68 1.41
CA ILE A 299 -21.98 -5.68 2.13
C ILE A 299 -23.39 -5.72 1.52
N ASP A 300 -24.02 -4.56 1.33
CA ASP A 300 -25.37 -4.46 0.77
C ASP A 300 -25.42 -4.93 -0.70
N GLU A 301 -24.44 -4.55 -1.51
CA GLU A 301 -24.35 -4.96 -2.90
C GLU A 301 -24.18 -6.47 -3.04
N TRP A 302 -23.23 -7.07 -2.30
CA TRP A 302 -22.97 -8.51 -2.37
C TRP A 302 -24.15 -9.32 -1.85
N ARG A 303 -24.83 -8.85 -0.79
CA ARG A 303 -26.06 -9.46 -0.30
C ARG A 303 -27.15 -9.45 -1.38
N ALA A 304 -27.39 -8.29 -2.01
CA ALA A 304 -28.42 -8.15 -3.03
C ALA A 304 -28.16 -9.06 -4.25
N LYS A 305 -26.90 -9.19 -4.65
CA LYS A 305 -26.44 -10.05 -5.75
C LYS A 305 -26.26 -11.51 -5.34
N LYS A 306 -26.39 -11.85 -4.07
CA LYS A 306 -26.02 -13.16 -3.49
C LYS A 306 -24.60 -13.59 -3.84
N HIS A 307 -23.69 -12.59 -4.02
CA HIS A 307 -22.29 -12.85 -4.36
C HIS A 307 -21.59 -13.51 -3.18
N CYS A 308 -20.94 -14.65 -3.40
CA CYS A 308 -20.28 -15.47 -2.37
C CYS A 308 -21.18 -15.82 -1.15
N ALA A 309 -22.52 -15.92 -1.33
CA ALA A 309 -23.47 -16.16 -0.25
C ALA A 309 -23.24 -17.49 0.49
N ASP A 310 -22.63 -18.48 -0.16
CA ASP A 310 -22.26 -19.76 0.45
C ASP A 310 -21.11 -19.62 1.46
N PHE A 311 -20.34 -18.53 1.38
CA PHE A 311 -19.15 -18.28 2.17
C PHE A 311 -19.29 -17.13 3.18
N LEU A 312 -20.29 -16.25 3.03
CA LEU A 312 -20.49 -15.07 3.85
C LEU A 312 -21.73 -15.15 4.73
N ASN A 313 -21.64 -14.60 5.94
CA ASN A 313 -22.76 -14.46 6.86
C ASN A 313 -23.22 -12.99 6.87
N PHE A 314 -24.06 -12.62 5.90
CA PHE A 314 -24.51 -11.24 5.74
C PHE A 314 -25.26 -10.68 6.93
N ASP A 315 -26.00 -11.50 7.68
CA ASP A 315 -26.73 -11.03 8.88
C ASP A 315 -25.74 -10.62 9.97
N LYS A 316 -24.65 -11.37 10.13
CA LYS A 316 -23.58 -11.01 11.05
C LYS A 316 -22.74 -9.82 10.57
N LEU A 317 -22.53 -9.69 9.26
CA LEU A 317 -21.83 -8.56 8.65
C LEU A 317 -22.57 -7.24 8.88
N ASP A 318 -23.91 -7.23 8.92
CA ASP A 318 -24.67 -6.02 9.23
C ASP A 318 -24.34 -5.43 10.59
N GLU A 319 -24.00 -6.26 11.57
CA GLU A 319 -23.62 -5.80 12.90
C GLU A 319 -22.27 -5.06 12.90
N TYR A 320 -21.50 -5.17 11.79
CA TYR A 320 -20.17 -4.55 11.65
C TYR A 320 -20.15 -3.33 10.71
N LYS A 321 -21.28 -2.91 10.15
CA LYS A 321 -21.33 -1.76 9.24
C LYS A 321 -20.88 -0.43 9.85
N ASP A 322 -20.90 -0.32 11.17
CA ASP A 322 -20.42 0.83 11.94
C ASP A 322 -18.97 0.72 12.41
N PHE A 323 -18.32 -0.40 12.14
CA PHE A 323 -16.99 -0.72 12.67
C PHE A 323 -15.88 0.15 12.07
N GLY A 324 -15.89 0.38 10.77
CA GLY A 324 -14.79 1.03 10.04
C GLY A 324 -13.84 0.03 9.38
N GLY A 325 -12.55 0.34 9.43
CA GLY A 325 -11.49 -0.51 8.88
C GLY A 325 -10.20 -0.43 9.68
N ILE A 326 -9.39 -1.47 9.55
CA ILE A 326 -8.06 -1.59 10.15
C ILE A 326 -7.08 -1.98 9.05
N ARG A 327 -5.96 -1.26 8.93
CA ARG A 327 -4.76 -1.64 8.16
C ARG A 327 -3.54 -1.49 9.05
N LEU A 328 -2.63 -2.43 8.92
CA LEU A 328 -1.24 -2.34 9.39
C LEU A 328 -0.36 -2.46 8.16
N GLU A 329 0.63 -1.59 8.04
CA GLU A 329 1.51 -1.55 6.88
C GLU A 329 2.91 -1.14 7.24
N ASP A 330 3.87 -1.89 6.75
CA ASP A 330 5.29 -1.56 6.85
C ASP A 330 6.02 -1.89 5.54
N ASP A 331 7.06 -1.11 5.27
CA ASP A 331 8.03 -1.40 4.21
C ASP A 331 8.94 -2.54 4.65
N ILE A 332 9.07 -3.59 3.84
CA ILE A 332 9.94 -4.73 4.11
C ILE A 332 11.02 -4.89 3.04
N LEU A 333 12.26 -5.03 3.48
CA LEU A 333 13.41 -5.40 2.64
C LEU A 333 13.53 -6.92 2.61
N ILE A 334 13.54 -7.49 1.42
CA ILE A 334 13.84 -8.91 1.22
C ILE A 334 15.34 -9.13 1.38
N THR A 335 15.71 -9.94 2.36
CA THR A 335 17.09 -10.30 2.68
C THR A 335 17.45 -11.66 2.08
N LYS A 336 18.68 -12.12 2.28
CA LYS A 336 19.15 -13.42 1.78
C LYS A 336 18.27 -14.60 2.19
N ASP A 337 17.75 -14.60 3.43
CA ASP A 337 17.07 -15.76 4.03
C ASP A 337 15.62 -15.48 4.46
N GLY A 338 15.12 -14.23 4.30
CA GLY A 338 13.80 -13.81 4.74
C GLY A 338 13.53 -12.36 4.36
N CYS A 339 12.96 -11.61 5.30
CA CYS A 339 12.78 -10.16 5.17
C CYS A 339 13.00 -9.47 6.53
N ARG A 340 13.12 -8.15 6.50
CA ARG A 340 13.12 -7.28 7.68
C ARG A 340 12.39 -5.99 7.38
N PHE A 341 11.91 -5.31 8.38
CA PHE A 341 11.40 -3.96 8.24
C PHE A 341 12.48 -3.00 7.73
N ILE A 342 12.06 -2.02 6.93
CA ILE A 342 12.79 -0.79 6.68
C ILE A 342 12.47 0.14 7.86
N GLY A 343 13.51 0.69 8.46
CA GLY A 343 13.40 1.56 9.63
C GLY A 343 14.01 0.93 10.88
N LYS A 344 14.80 1.74 11.59
CA LYS A 344 15.49 1.32 12.80
C LYS A 344 14.54 1.27 14.01
N ASP A 345 13.65 2.25 14.07
CA ASP A 345 12.65 2.39 15.13
C ASP A 345 11.30 1.91 14.59
N LEU A 346 10.74 0.86 15.15
CA LEU A 346 9.45 0.34 14.72
C LEU A 346 8.30 1.19 15.25
N ILE A 347 7.39 1.57 14.37
CA ILE A 347 6.15 2.22 14.75
C ILE A 347 5.31 1.21 15.56
N PRO A 348 4.83 1.53 16.78
CA PRO A 348 4.02 0.60 17.56
C PRO A 348 2.85 0.03 16.75
N TYR A 349 2.72 -1.30 16.72
CA TYR A 349 1.61 -1.98 16.03
C TYR A 349 0.96 -3.09 16.86
N HIS A 350 1.66 -3.68 17.84
CA HIS A 350 1.00 -4.58 18.77
C HIS A 350 0.01 -3.80 19.65
N PRO A 351 -1.21 -4.29 19.89
CA PRO A 351 -2.24 -3.54 20.61
C PRO A 351 -1.79 -2.98 21.95
N LYS A 352 -1.03 -3.80 22.71
CA LYS A 352 -0.48 -3.38 24.00
C LYS A 352 0.51 -2.24 23.85
N ASP A 353 1.42 -2.33 22.91
CA ASP A 353 2.46 -1.32 22.68
C ASP A 353 1.85 -0.01 22.20
N VAL A 354 0.80 -0.08 21.34
CA VAL A 354 0.02 1.09 20.90
C VAL A 354 -0.62 1.80 22.09
N GLU A 355 -1.32 1.04 22.96
CA GLU A 355 -1.96 1.61 24.14
C GLU A 355 -0.96 2.19 25.14
N GLU A 356 0.15 1.49 25.41
CA GLU A 356 1.21 1.94 26.30
C GLU A 356 1.90 3.21 25.74
N PHE A 357 2.20 3.23 24.44
CA PHE A 357 2.77 4.39 23.77
C PHE A 357 1.85 5.61 23.89
N ILE A 358 0.57 5.45 23.61
CA ILE A 358 -0.43 6.51 23.71
C ILE A 358 -0.54 7.00 25.16
N ALA A 359 -0.64 6.10 26.13
CA ALA A 359 -0.77 6.45 27.54
C ALA A 359 0.47 7.20 28.08
N ALA A 360 1.66 6.82 27.65
CA ALA A 360 2.90 7.46 28.07
C ALA A 360 3.12 8.87 27.47
N ASN A 361 2.58 9.13 26.27
CA ASN A 361 2.90 10.35 25.51
C ASN A 361 1.75 11.35 25.38
N ARG A 362 0.49 10.95 25.61
CA ARG A 362 -0.65 11.89 25.68
C ARG A 362 -0.73 12.53 27.06
N LYS A 363 -0.52 13.83 27.11
CA LYS A 363 -0.73 14.66 28.31
C LYS A 363 -2.12 15.28 28.29
#